data_229e5631ddf26e55df9f451ea3c7b4ac
#
_entry.id   229e5631ddf26e55df9f451ea3c7b4ac
#
_cell.length_a   1.000
_cell.length_b   1.000
_cell.length_c   1.000
_cell.angle_alpha   90.00
_cell.angle_beta   90.00
_cell.angle_gamma   90.00
#
_symmetry.space_group_name_H-M   'P 1'
#
loop_
_entity.id
_entity.type
_entity.pdbx_description
1 polymer ?
#
loop_
_entity_poly.entity_id
_entity_poly.type
_entity_poly.pdbx_seq_one_letter_code
_entity_poly.pdbx_strand_id
1 'polypeptide(L)'
;MNYLVAKYQSLFTAKKIRVNAVLPGSTDTGLKEDFMKLTGGEENLLKYTGYAKRLAKSEEMAAPIVFLNSDMASYTSGELMIVDFGSSIEVAAELKPNPTAFTFEMLVAKMLAGRK
;
A
#
# COMPACT_ATOMS: atom_id res chain seq x y z
N MET A 1 5.29 -5.04 8.83
CA MET A 1 3.84 -4.94 9.11
C MET A 1 3.27 -6.24 9.68
N ASN A 2 3.41 -7.36 8.97
CA ASN A 2 2.86 -8.67 9.38
C ASN A 2 3.23 -9.07 10.81
N TYR A 3 4.49 -8.92 11.19
CA TYR A 3 4.96 -9.26 12.54
C TYR A 3 4.28 -8.41 13.62
N LEU A 4 4.11 -7.11 13.39
CA LEU A 4 3.46 -6.22 14.36
C LEU A 4 1.99 -6.58 14.55
N VAL A 5 1.26 -6.81 13.45
CA VAL A 5 -0.16 -7.21 13.52
C VAL A 5 -0.29 -8.54 14.24
N ALA A 6 0.51 -9.55 13.87
CA ALA A 6 0.48 -10.85 14.52
C ALA A 6 0.79 -10.79 16.02
N LYS A 7 1.82 -10.02 16.39
CA LYS A 7 2.22 -9.83 17.80
C LYS A 7 1.12 -9.15 18.63
N TYR A 8 0.61 -8.03 18.15
CA TYR A 8 -0.39 -7.27 18.89
C TYR A 8 -1.77 -7.94 18.85
N GLN A 9 -2.14 -8.57 17.73
CA GLN A 9 -3.35 -9.38 17.67
C GLN A 9 -3.33 -10.46 18.75
N SER A 10 -2.24 -11.21 18.90
CA SER A 10 -2.10 -12.24 19.91
C SER A 10 -2.23 -11.70 21.34
N LEU A 11 -1.62 -10.53 21.61
CA LEU A 11 -1.69 -9.90 22.93
C LEU A 11 -3.08 -9.35 23.25
N PHE A 12 -3.78 -8.78 22.28
CA PHE A 12 -5.06 -8.10 22.50
C PHE A 12 -6.28 -9.00 22.37
N THR A 13 -6.17 -10.14 21.69
CA THR A 13 -7.26 -11.12 21.54
C THR A 13 -7.79 -11.58 22.91
N ALA A 14 -6.90 -11.79 23.87
CA ALA A 14 -7.29 -12.15 25.24
C ALA A 14 -8.17 -11.08 25.93
N LYS A 15 -8.08 -9.83 25.45
CA LYS A 15 -8.89 -8.70 25.93
C LYS A 15 -10.09 -8.42 25.01
N LYS A 16 -10.41 -9.31 24.08
CA LYS A 16 -11.47 -9.17 23.08
C LYS A 16 -11.27 -7.94 22.17
N ILE A 17 -10.02 -7.57 21.92
CA ILE A 17 -9.65 -6.48 21.02
C ILE A 17 -9.13 -7.11 19.73
N ARG A 18 -9.72 -6.72 18.60
CA ARG A 18 -9.26 -7.12 17.27
C ARG A 18 -8.19 -6.15 16.78
N VAL A 19 -7.16 -6.67 16.11
CA VAL A 19 -6.09 -5.88 15.52
C VAL A 19 -5.96 -6.25 14.05
N ASN A 20 -6.19 -5.29 13.19
CA ASN A 20 -6.08 -5.43 11.74
C ASN A 20 -5.26 -4.27 11.18
N ALA A 21 -4.81 -4.39 9.95
CA ALA A 21 -4.17 -3.30 9.22
C ALA A 21 -4.78 -3.16 7.83
N VAL A 22 -4.88 -1.93 7.35
CA VAL A 22 -5.17 -1.60 5.96
C VAL A 22 -3.88 -1.14 5.30
N LEU A 23 -3.57 -1.72 4.15
CA LEU A 23 -2.42 -1.37 3.32
C LEU A 23 -2.94 -0.67 2.07
N PRO A 24 -2.98 0.66 2.05
CA PRO A 24 -3.53 1.42 0.93
C PRO A 24 -2.60 1.41 -0.27
N GLY A 25 -3.19 1.39 -1.45
CA GLY A 25 -2.50 1.75 -2.68
C GLY A 25 -2.36 3.27 -2.85
N SER A 26 -1.92 3.68 -4.04
CA SER A 26 -1.75 5.10 -4.35
C SER A 26 -3.08 5.84 -4.29
N THR A 27 -3.16 6.80 -3.38
CA THR A 27 -4.39 7.53 -3.03
C THR A 27 -4.24 9.02 -3.33
N ASP A 28 -5.28 9.62 -3.88
CA ASP A 28 -5.35 11.07 -4.12
C ASP A 28 -5.57 11.81 -2.80
N THR A 29 -4.53 12.47 -2.34
CA THR A 29 -4.50 13.21 -1.07
C THR A 29 -3.77 14.53 -1.29
N GLY A 30 -3.72 15.38 -0.26
CA GLY A 30 -2.94 16.61 -0.29
C GLY A 30 -1.45 16.44 -0.57
N LEU A 31 -0.92 15.21 -0.48
CA LEU A 31 0.48 14.87 -0.80
C LEU A 31 0.68 14.45 -2.27
N LYS A 32 -0.35 14.45 -3.10
CA LYS A 32 -0.29 14.01 -4.50
C LYS A 32 0.81 14.73 -5.28
N GLU A 33 0.91 16.04 -5.16
CA GLU A 33 1.91 16.83 -5.89
C GLU A 33 3.34 16.46 -5.49
N ASP A 34 3.58 16.20 -4.22
CA ASP A 34 4.91 15.80 -3.73
C ASP A 34 5.27 14.40 -4.24
N PHE A 35 4.32 13.47 -4.25
CA PHE A 35 4.52 12.15 -4.84
C PHE A 35 4.75 12.23 -6.36
N MET A 36 4.05 13.08 -7.07
CA MET A 36 4.29 13.30 -8.49
C MET A 36 5.72 13.81 -8.75
N LYS A 37 6.22 14.74 -7.95
CA LYS A 37 7.60 15.22 -8.04
C LYS A 37 8.61 14.08 -7.77
N LEU A 38 8.37 13.27 -6.74
CA LEU A 38 9.25 12.15 -6.38
C LEU A 38 9.29 11.05 -7.45
N THR A 39 8.19 10.78 -8.10
CA THR A 39 8.08 9.72 -9.12
C THR A 39 8.47 10.20 -10.52
N GLY A 40 8.65 11.50 -10.71
CA GLY A 40 8.96 12.09 -12.02
C GLY A 40 7.74 12.31 -12.91
N GLY A 41 6.56 12.49 -12.31
CA GLY A 41 5.32 12.87 -12.98
C GLY A 41 4.15 11.91 -12.76
N GLU A 42 2.98 12.33 -13.19
CA GLU A 42 1.73 11.58 -13.00
C GLU A 42 1.74 10.22 -13.70
N GLU A 43 2.28 10.14 -14.89
CA GLU A 43 2.37 8.87 -15.64
C GLU A 43 3.17 7.81 -14.87
N ASN A 44 4.26 8.21 -14.23
CA ASN A 44 5.05 7.30 -13.41
C ASN A 44 4.31 6.92 -12.13
N LEU A 45 3.60 7.86 -11.51
CA LEU A 45 2.78 7.59 -10.34
C LEU A 45 1.68 6.56 -10.66
N LEU A 46 1.05 6.65 -11.82
CA LEU A 46 0.00 5.72 -12.25
C LEU A 46 0.49 4.29 -12.51
N LYS A 47 1.79 4.06 -12.66
CA LYS A 47 2.36 2.70 -12.73
C LYS A 47 2.13 1.88 -11.45
N TYR A 48 1.89 2.56 -10.34
CA TYR A 48 1.61 1.93 -9.03
C TYR A 48 0.12 1.67 -8.78
N THR A 49 -0.74 1.92 -9.75
CA THR A 49 -2.20 1.81 -9.59
C THR A 49 -2.81 0.57 -10.25
N GLY A 50 -1.99 -0.28 -10.86
CA GLY A 50 -2.45 -1.46 -11.56
C GLY A 50 -3.46 -1.14 -12.66
N TYR A 51 -4.47 -1.98 -12.80
CA TYR A 51 -5.54 -1.80 -13.81
C TYR A 51 -6.49 -0.64 -13.51
N ALA A 52 -6.48 -0.08 -12.30
CA ALA A 52 -7.29 1.10 -11.98
C ALA A 52 -6.92 2.31 -12.85
N LYS A 53 -5.64 2.45 -13.20
CA LYS A 53 -5.08 3.56 -13.97
C LYS A 53 -5.51 4.94 -13.46
N ARG A 54 -5.77 5.03 -12.19
CA ARG A 54 -6.11 6.24 -11.44
C ARG A 54 -5.68 6.08 -9.99
N LEU A 55 -5.54 7.17 -9.28
CA LEU A 55 -5.41 7.16 -7.84
C LEU A 55 -6.76 6.77 -7.20
N ALA A 56 -6.69 6.10 -6.07
CA ALA A 56 -7.87 5.85 -5.27
C ALA A 56 -8.34 7.16 -4.62
N LYS A 57 -9.64 7.25 -4.36
CA LYS A 57 -10.19 8.34 -3.54
C LYS A 57 -9.99 8.03 -2.07
N SER A 58 -9.92 9.05 -1.23
CA SER A 58 -9.79 8.89 0.23
C SER A 58 -10.92 8.05 0.82
N GLU A 59 -12.14 8.20 0.30
CA GLU A 59 -13.33 7.44 0.73
C GLU A 59 -13.20 5.95 0.42
N GLU A 60 -12.50 5.59 -0.66
CA GLU A 60 -12.25 4.18 -1.02
C GLU A 60 -11.28 3.52 -0.03
N MET A 61 -10.43 4.30 0.66
CA MET A 61 -9.58 3.82 1.75
C MET A 61 -10.31 3.84 3.10
N ALA A 62 -11.23 4.76 3.30
CA ALA A 62 -12.02 4.84 4.52
C ALA A 62 -13.00 3.66 4.66
N ALA A 63 -13.60 3.19 3.59
CA ALA A 63 -14.60 2.12 3.61
C ALA A 63 -14.08 0.81 4.26
N PRO A 64 -12.94 0.24 3.88
CA PRO A 64 -12.40 -0.94 4.54
C PRO A 64 -12.03 -0.70 6.02
N ILE A 65 -11.60 0.51 6.37
CA ILE A 65 -11.34 0.87 7.78
C ILE A 65 -12.65 0.84 8.58
N VAL A 66 -13.72 1.41 8.06
CA VAL A 66 -15.05 1.38 8.69
C VAL A 66 -15.55 -0.06 8.81
N PHE A 67 -15.40 -0.88 7.76
CA PHE A 67 -15.76 -2.30 7.81
C PHE A 67 -15.02 -3.03 8.95
N LEU A 68 -13.69 -2.89 9.02
CA LEU A 68 -12.87 -3.56 10.04
C LEU A 68 -13.20 -3.11 11.47
N ASN A 69 -13.74 -1.91 11.63
CA ASN A 69 -14.18 -1.38 12.93
C ASN A 69 -15.64 -1.69 13.26
N SER A 70 -16.40 -2.30 12.36
CA SER A 70 -17.80 -2.63 12.53
C SER A 70 -18.01 -4.06 13.06
N ASP A 71 -19.22 -4.37 13.47
CA ASP A 71 -19.65 -5.72 13.85
C ASP A 71 -19.62 -6.70 12.66
N MET A 72 -19.66 -6.20 11.43
CA MET A 72 -19.51 -7.01 10.22
C MET A 72 -18.17 -7.74 10.18
N ALA A 73 -17.13 -7.17 10.79
CA ALA A 73 -15.81 -7.76 10.90
C ALA A 73 -15.56 -8.42 12.28
N SER A 74 -16.62 -8.82 13.01
CA SER A 74 -16.53 -9.37 14.38
C SER A 74 -15.62 -10.60 14.50
N TYR A 75 -15.46 -11.38 13.43
CA TYR A 75 -14.59 -12.56 13.39
C TYR A 75 -13.27 -12.32 12.65
N THR A 76 -12.94 -11.07 12.34
CA THR A 76 -11.73 -10.68 11.59
C THR A 76 -10.71 -10.04 12.53
N SER A 77 -9.60 -10.74 12.79
CA SER A 77 -8.45 -10.22 13.54
C SER A 77 -7.15 -10.77 12.97
N GLY A 78 -6.12 -9.95 12.93
CA GLY A 78 -4.83 -10.30 12.31
C GLY A 78 -4.81 -10.10 10.78
N GLU A 79 -5.84 -9.47 10.22
CA GLU A 79 -5.94 -9.23 8.77
C GLU A 79 -5.03 -8.09 8.33
N LEU A 80 -4.40 -8.30 7.17
CA LEU A 80 -3.63 -7.29 6.42
C LEU A 80 -4.37 -7.03 5.11
N MET A 81 -5.37 -6.16 5.18
CA MET A 81 -6.24 -5.89 4.04
C MET A 81 -5.54 -4.96 3.05
N ILE A 82 -5.12 -5.50 1.92
CA ILE A 82 -4.53 -4.73 0.82
C ILE A 82 -5.66 -4.10 0.01
N VAL A 83 -5.60 -2.78 -0.16
CA VAL A 83 -6.62 -2.00 -0.89
C VAL A 83 -5.91 -1.19 -1.98
N ASP A 84 -5.55 -1.85 -3.07
CA ASP A 84 -4.71 -1.30 -4.14
C ASP A 84 -5.16 -1.68 -5.56
N PHE A 85 -6.39 -2.10 -5.70
CA PHE A 85 -6.98 -2.58 -6.96
C PHE A 85 -6.19 -3.72 -7.61
N GLY A 86 -5.60 -4.58 -6.80
CA GLY A 86 -4.85 -5.77 -7.25
C GLY A 86 -3.41 -5.49 -7.69
N SER A 87 -2.90 -4.28 -7.52
CA SER A 87 -1.55 -3.93 -7.97
C SER A 87 -0.47 -4.80 -7.32
N SER A 88 -0.56 -5.03 -6.01
CA SER A 88 0.43 -5.84 -5.29
C SER A 88 0.35 -7.32 -5.63
N ILE A 89 -0.85 -7.86 -5.82
CA ILE A 89 -1.01 -9.29 -6.15
C ILE A 89 -0.50 -9.59 -7.56
N GLU A 90 -0.63 -8.66 -8.50
CA GLU A 90 -0.06 -8.82 -9.85
C GLU A 90 1.47 -8.89 -9.82
N VAL A 91 2.10 -8.06 -8.98
CA VAL A 91 3.55 -8.10 -8.78
C VAL A 91 3.98 -9.39 -8.08
N ALA A 92 3.25 -9.80 -7.03
CA ALA A 92 3.54 -11.03 -6.30
C ALA A 92 3.37 -12.29 -7.15
N ALA A 93 2.46 -12.27 -8.12
CA ALA A 93 2.24 -13.33 -9.09
C ALA A 93 3.17 -13.24 -10.32
N GLU A 94 4.11 -12.31 -10.34
CA GLU A 94 5.05 -12.07 -11.46
C GLU A 94 4.34 -11.72 -12.79
N LEU A 95 3.10 -11.26 -12.73
CA LEU A 95 2.33 -10.85 -13.90
C LEU A 95 2.75 -9.48 -14.43
N LYS A 96 3.39 -8.68 -13.60
CA LYS A 96 4.01 -7.42 -13.99
C LYS A 96 5.29 -7.17 -13.16
N PRO A 97 6.23 -6.35 -13.70
CA PRO A 97 7.44 -6.01 -12.97
C PRO A 97 7.10 -5.18 -11.72
N ASN A 98 7.88 -5.37 -10.66
CA ASN A 98 7.78 -4.55 -9.45
C ASN A 98 8.28 -3.12 -9.77
N PRO A 99 7.42 -2.09 -9.75
CA PRO A 99 7.83 -0.73 -10.07
C PRO A 99 8.75 -0.10 -9.01
N THR A 100 8.82 -0.70 -7.81
CA THR A 100 9.73 -0.28 -6.73
C THR A 100 11.02 -1.09 -6.66
N ALA A 101 11.21 -2.05 -7.56
CA ALA A 101 12.46 -2.82 -7.60
C ALA A 101 13.62 -1.91 -8.03
N PHE A 102 14.33 -1.39 -7.05
CA PHE A 102 15.62 -0.75 -7.28
C PHE A 102 16.66 -1.84 -7.51
N THR A 103 17.13 -1.95 -8.74
CA THR A 103 18.35 -2.72 -8.99
C THR A 103 19.56 -1.93 -8.49
N PHE A 104 20.61 -2.64 -8.08
CA PHE A 104 21.87 -2.02 -7.67
C PHE A 104 22.41 -1.07 -8.75
N GLU A 105 22.24 -1.43 -10.02
CA GLU A 105 22.61 -0.61 -11.19
C GLU A 105 21.84 0.72 -11.23
N MET A 106 20.54 0.71 -10.96
CA MET A 106 19.73 1.95 -10.88
C MET A 106 20.17 2.84 -9.72
N LEU A 107 20.55 2.24 -8.60
CA LEU A 107 21.07 2.99 -7.46
C LEU A 107 22.39 3.67 -7.81
N VAL A 108 23.33 2.95 -8.42
CA VAL A 108 24.62 3.47 -8.89
C VAL A 108 24.41 4.58 -9.93
N ALA A 109 23.55 4.38 -10.92
CA ALA A 109 23.24 5.37 -11.94
C ALA A 109 22.69 6.67 -11.32
N LYS A 110 21.79 6.56 -10.33
CA LYS A 110 21.23 7.71 -9.63
C LYS A 110 22.28 8.45 -8.78
N MET A 111 23.17 7.72 -8.12
CA MET A 111 24.29 8.31 -7.36
C MET A 111 25.28 9.05 -8.27
N LEU A 112 25.58 8.51 -9.45
CA LEU A 112 26.46 9.15 -10.42
C LEU A 112 25.80 10.39 -11.05
N ALA A 113 24.52 10.36 -11.35
CA ALA A 113 23.76 11.50 -11.85
C ALA A 113 23.64 12.65 -10.82
N GLY A 114 23.60 12.35 -9.53
CA GLY A 114 23.54 13.34 -8.45
C GLY A 114 24.88 14.01 -8.12
N ARG A 115 25.99 13.60 -8.74
CA ARG A 115 27.33 14.15 -8.55
C ARG A 115 27.71 15.29 -9.53
N LYS A 116 26.75 15.72 -10.33
CA LYS A 116 26.94 16.91 -11.19
C LYS A 116 26.61 18.21 -10.38
#